data_e829682c5682550f8169e7383e37b8ec
#
_entry.id   e829682c5682550f8169e7383e37b8ec
#
_cell.length_a   1.000
_cell.length_b   1.000
_cell.length_c   1.000
_cell.angle_alpha   90.00
_cell.angle_beta   90.00
_cell.angle_gamma   90.00
#
_symmetry.space_group_name_H-M   'P 1'
#
loop_
_entity.id
_entity.type
_entity.pdbx_description
1 polymer ?
#
loop_
_entity_poly.entity_id
_entity_poly.type
_entity_poly.pdbx_seq_one_letter_code
_entity_poly.pdbx_strand_id
1 'polypeptide(L)'
;MTKTILLVEDEFLIAIDLQMLLERRGWTVIGPAATVREALSLLDDSLPSVALLDVTLKDGLVTLVAEALRARNIPFIVASAYDKPEDVAGEVLAGAPNVGKPADERDLLKALERHVH
;
A
#
# COMPACT_ATOMS: atom_id res chain seq x y z
N MET A 1 -11.45 8.68 15.01
CA MET A 1 -10.31 8.57 14.09
C MET A 1 -10.16 7.17 13.61
N THR A 2 -10.09 7.00 12.32
CA THR A 2 -9.91 5.68 11.74
C THR A 2 -8.48 5.51 11.29
N LYS A 3 -7.88 4.40 11.72
CA LYS A 3 -6.56 3.98 11.27
C LYS A 3 -6.76 2.73 10.42
N THR A 4 -7.24 2.93 9.20
CA THR A 4 -7.46 1.84 8.27
C THR A 4 -6.46 1.91 7.13
N ILE A 5 -5.88 0.78 6.77
CA ILE A 5 -4.88 0.70 5.72
C ILE A 5 -5.21 -0.43 4.76
N LEU A 6 -5.20 -0.12 3.47
CA LEU A 6 -5.28 -1.14 2.44
C LEU A 6 -3.86 -1.68 2.21
N LEU A 7 -3.68 -2.98 2.39
CA LEU A 7 -2.39 -3.63 2.18
C LEU A 7 -2.44 -4.41 0.86
N VAL A 8 -1.55 -4.08 -0.06
CA VAL A 8 -1.46 -4.71 -1.38
C VAL A 8 -0.07 -5.32 -1.53
N GLU A 9 0.01 -6.63 -1.43
CA GLU A 9 1.26 -7.39 -1.46
C GLU A 9 0.98 -8.81 -1.91
N ASP A 10 1.69 -9.31 -2.93
CA ASP A 10 1.44 -10.64 -3.47
C ASP A 10 2.27 -11.75 -2.83
N GLU A 11 3.34 -11.42 -2.10
CA GLU A 11 4.13 -12.41 -1.39
C GLU A 11 3.52 -12.68 -0.02
N PHE A 12 3.01 -13.90 0.16
CA PHE A 12 2.23 -14.27 1.33
C PHE A 12 2.94 -13.99 2.66
N LEU A 13 4.20 -14.39 2.77
CA LEU A 13 4.95 -14.21 4.04
C LEU A 13 5.20 -12.73 4.35
N ILE A 14 5.51 -11.95 3.32
CA ILE A 14 5.70 -10.51 3.49
C ILE A 14 4.39 -9.85 3.90
N ALA A 15 3.28 -10.22 3.26
CA ALA A 15 1.96 -9.69 3.57
C ALA A 15 1.57 -9.97 5.02
N ILE A 16 1.80 -11.20 5.49
CA ILE A 16 1.49 -11.59 6.87
C ILE A 16 2.33 -10.77 7.87
N ASP A 17 3.62 -10.64 7.61
CA ASP A 17 4.52 -9.88 8.50
C ASP A 17 4.09 -8.41 8.59
N LEU A 18 3.76 -7.80 7.46
CA LEU A 18 3.29 -6.42 7.42
C LEU A 18 1.95 -6.27 8.13
N GLN A 19 1.04 -7.19 7.91
CA GLN A 19 -0.26 -7.18 8.58
C GLN A 19 -0.10 -7.22 10.10
N MET A 20 0.73 -8.14 10.60
CA MET A 20 0.98 -8.27 12.03
C MET A 20 1.60 -7.01 12.62
N LEU A 21 2.57 -6.44 11.92
CA LEU A 21 3.21 -5.20 12.34
C LEU A 21 2.19 -4.06 12.44
N LEU A 22 1.39 -3.88 11.41
CA LEU A 22 0.40 -2.80 11.34
C LEU A 22 -0.67 -2.96 12.41
N GLU A 23 -1.16 -4.20 12.62
CA GLU A 23 -2.18 -4.46 13.63
C GLU A 23 -1.65 -4.21 15.04
N ARG A 24 -0.39 -4.56 15.31
CA ARG A 24 0.23 -4.26 16.61
C ARG A 24 0.34 -2.76 16.86
N ARG A 25 0.36 -1.96 15.81
CA ARG A 25 0.44 -0.49 15.91
C ARG A 25 -0.92 0.17 15.87
N GLY A 26 -1.99 -0.61 15.96
CA GLY A 26 -3.35 -0.09 16.05
C GLY A 26 -4.04 0.16 14.73
N TRP A 27 -3.48 -0.31 13.61
CA TRP A 27 -4.11 -0.20 12.30
C TRP A 27 -5.07 -1.34 12.05
N THR A 28 -6.20 -1.04 11.42
CA THR A 28 -7.10 -2.05 10.89
C THR A 28 -6.70 -2.31 9.44
N VAL A 29 -6.30 -3.52 9.13
CA VAL A 29 -5.81 -3.88 7.80
C VAL A 29 -6.97 -4.36 6.93
N ILE A 30 -7.09 -3.76 5.76
CA ILE A 30 -8.01 -4.18 4.70
C ILE A 30 -7.16 -4.98 3.71
N GLY A 31 -7.52 -6.20 3.45
CA GLY A 31 -6.69 -7.13 2.70
C GLY A 31 -5.95 -8.09 3.62
N PRO A 32 -4.76 -8.57 3.29
CA PRO A 32 -3.95 -8.18 2.13
C PRO A 32 -4.54 -8.61 0.79
N ALA A 33 -4.39 -7.77 -0.21
CA ALA A 33 -4.75 -8.08 -1.58
C ALA A 33 -3.50 -8.50 -2.35
N ALA A 34 -3.56 -9.64 -3.02
CA ALA A 34 -2.42 -10.17 -3.78
C ALA A 34 -2.47 -9.79 -5.26
N THR A 35 -3.58 -9.23 -5.71
CA THR A 35 -3.81 -8.89 -7.11
C THR A 35 -4.41 -7.50 -7.24
N VAL A 36 -4.25 -6.91 -8.42
CA VAL A 36 -4.91 -5.65 -8.78
C VAL A 36 -6.42 -5.79 -8.61
N ARG A 37 -6.97 -6.89 -9.11
CA ARG A 37 -8.40 -7.17 -9.07
C ARG A 37 -8.95 -7.17 -7.65
N GLU A 38 -8.28 -7.89 -6.74
CA GLU A 38 -8.68 -7.94 -5.33
C GLU A 38 -8.62 -6.55 -4.69
N ALA A 39 -7.55 -5.81 -4.95
CA ALA A 39 -7.38 -4.47 -4.39
C ALA A 39 -8.48 -3.52 -4.85
N LEU A 40 -8.81 -3.54 -6.14
CA LEU A 40 -9.88 -2.70 -6.68
C LEU A 40 -11.24 -3.09 -6.08
N SER A 41 -11.49 -4.38 -5.91
CA SER A 41 -12.72 -4.87 -5.29
C SER A 41 -12.85 -4.37 -3.85
N LEU A 42 -11.77 -4.40 -3.09
CA LEU A 42 -11.78 -3.91 -1.71
C LEU A 42 -12.04 -2.39 -1.65
N LEU A 43 -11.54 -1.64 -2.62
CA LEU A 43 -11.78 -0.20 -2.69
C LEU A 43 -13.24 0.15 -3.03
N ASP A 44 -13.96 -0.75 -3.69
CA ASP A 44 -15.38 -0.55 -3.94
C ASP A 44 -16.20 -0.62 -2.65
N ASP A 45 -15.73 -1.38 -1.67
CA ASP A 45 -16.46 -1.63 -0.41
C ASP A 45 -15.97 -0.80 0.76
N SER A 46 -14.82 -0.13 0.65
CA SER A 46 -14.22 0.57 1.79
C SER A 46 -13.36 1.73 1.35
N LEU A 47 -13.20 2.71 2.25
CA LEU A 47 -12.33 3.87 2.04
C LEU A 47 -11.26 3.86 3.13
N PRO A 48 -10.09 3.24 2.85
CA PRO A 48 -8.99 3.25 3.82
C PRO A 48 -8.43 4.65 3.98
N SER A 49 -7.78 4.89 5.11
CA SER A 49 -7.10 6.18 5.38
C SER A 49 -5.84 6.31 4.54
N VAL A 50 -5.20 5.19 4.24
CA VAL A 50 -3.92 5.13 3.51
C VAL A 50 -3.81 3.74 2.89
N ALA A 51 -2.93 3.58 1.91
CA ALA A 51 -2.62 2.27 1.35
C ALA A 51 -1.12 2.03 1.34
N LEU A 52 -0.73 0.77 1.44
CA LEU A 52 0.65 0.32 1.29
C LEU A 52 0.70 -0.62 0.10
N LEU A 53 1.50 -0.26 -0.91
CA LEU A 53 1.47 -0.90 -2.21
C LEU A 53 2.81 -1.54 -2.58
N ASP A 54 2.77 -2.81 -2.99
CA ASP A 54 3.83 -3.41 -3.80
C ASP A 54 3.64 -2.93 -5.25
N VAL A 55 4.71 -2.90 -6.03
CA VAL A 55 4.67 -2.40 -7.42
C VAL A 55 4.21 -3.47 -8.40
N THR A 56 4.67 -4.70 -8.22
CA THR A 56 4.36 -5.82 -9.11
C THR A 56 3.51 -6.86 -8.37
N LEU A 57 2.34 -7.14 -8.91
CA LEU A 57 1.39 -8.09 -8.33
C LEU A 57 1.24 -9.30 -9.24
N LYS A 58 0.51 -10.32 -8.78
CA LYS A 58 0.33 -11.57 -9.55
C LYS A 58 -0.30 -11.34 -10.93
N ASP A 59 -1.20 -10.38 -11.04
CA ASP A 59 -1.93 -10.09 -12.28
C ASP A 59 -1.45 -8.83 -12.99
N GLY A 60 -0.32 -8.26 -12.58
CA GLY A 60 0.26 -7.11 -13.29
C GLY A 60 0.78 -6.02 -12.37
N LEU A 61 1.03 -4.87 -12.94
CA LEU A 61 1.54 -3.72 -12.20
C LEU A 61 0.43 -3.04 -11.40
N VAL A 62 0.82 -2.40 -10.31
CA VAL A 62 -0.10 -1.76 -9.36
C VAL A 62 -0.73 -0.47 -9.89
N THR A 63 -0.41 -0.06 -11.11
CA THR A 63 -0.82 1.23 -11.71
C THR A 63 -2.30 1.55 -11.52
N LEU A 64 -3.18 0.62 -11.87
CA LEU A 64 -4.63 0.84 -11.77
C LEU A 64 -5.10 1.04 -10.32
N VAL A 65 -4.47 0.36 -9.39
CA VAL A 65 -4.78 0.53 -7.95
C VAL A 65 -4.38 1.94 -7.51
N ALA A 66 -3.18 2.37 -7.89
CA ALA A 66 -2.68 3.70 -7.54
C ALA A 66 -3.58 4.79 -8.16
N GLU A 67 -4.01 4.61 -9.40
CA GLU A 67 -4.94 5.53 -10.05
C GLU A 67 -6.27 5.61 -9.30
N ALA A 68 -6.80 4.46 -8.90
CA ALA A 68 -8.05 4.40 -8.13
C ALA A 68 -7.93 5.10 -6.78
N LEU A 69 -6.78 4.95 -6.12
CA LEU A 69 -6.51 5.62 -4.85
C LEU A 69 -6.46 7.14 -5.03
N ARG A 70 -5.74 7.61 -6.04
CA ARG A 70 -5.65 9.03 -6.33
C ARG A 70 -7.02 9.65 -6.66
N ALA A 71 -7.82 8.93 -7.43
CA ALA A 71 -9.18 9.38 -7.76
C ALA A 71 -10.06 9.54 -6.52
N ARG A 72 -9.75 8.80 -5.46
CA ARG A 72 -10.48 8.85 -4.19
C ARG A 72 -9.80 9.72 -3.14
N ASN A 73 -8.71 10.39 -3.50
CA ASN A 73 -7.89 11.19 -2.60
C ASN A 73 -7.37 10.39 -1.40
N ILE A 74 -7.03 9.12 -1.64
CA ILE A 74 -6.43 8.26 -0.62
C ILE A 74 -4.91 8.25 -0.84
N PRO A 75 -4.13 8.71 0.15
CA PRO A 75 -2.67 8.68 0.03
C PRO A 75 -2.15 7.25 0.08
N PHE A 76 -0.98 7.03 -0.52
CA PHE A 76 -0.37 5.70 -0.45
C PHE A 76 1.14 5.78 -0.28
N ILE A 77 1.68 4.70 0.25
CA ILE A 77 3.11 4.48 0.48
C ILE A 77 3.48 3.27 -0.37
N VAL A 78 4.66 3.29 -0.96
CA VAL A 78 5.16 2.20 -1.80
C VAL A 78 6.21 1.41 -1.03
N ALA A 79 6.14 0.09 -1.11
CA ALA A 79 7.16 -0.81 -0.58
C ALA A 79 7.80 -1.53 -1.77
N SER A 80 8.94 -1.04 -2.23
CA SER A 80 9.55 -1.51 -3.47
C SER A 80 11.07 -1.47 -3.37
N ALA A 81 11.73 -2.44 -4.02
CA ALA A 81 13.17 -2.44 -4.22
C ALA A 81 13.63 -1.54 -5.37
N TYR A 82 12.69 -1.03 -6.16
CA TYR A 82 13.01 -0.09 -7.25
C TYR A 82 13.33 1.29 -6.68
N ASP A 83 14.36 1.95 -7.20
CA ASP A 83 14.70 3.32 -6.81
C ASP A 83 13.62 4.30 -7.24
N LYS A 84 13.07 4.09 -8.43
CA LYS A 84 12.01 4.93 -8.99
C LYS A 84 10.85 4.06 -9.43
N PRO A 85 9.93 3.74 -8.52
CA PRO A 85 8.76 2.92 -8.86
C PRO A 85 7.93 3.48 -10.02
N GLU A 86 7.92 4.80 -10.19
CA GLU A 86 7.19 5.46 -11.29
C GLU A 86 7.75 5.08 -12.66
N ASP A 87 9.03 4.73 -12.76
CA ASP A 87 9.62 4.28 -14.01
C ASP A 87 9.13 2.87 -14.41
N VAL A 88 8.65 2.12 -13.44
CA VAL A 88 8.16 0.75 -13.65
C VAL A 88 6.64 0.74 -13.84
N ALA A 89 5.91 1.40 -12.97
CA ALA A 89 4.45 1.31 -12.91
C ALA A 89 3.72 2.63 -13.16
N GLY A 90 4.43 3.67 -13.62
CA GLY A 90 3.82 4.91 -14.09
C GLY A 90 3.92 6.09 -13.15
N GLU A 91 3.74 7.27 -13.72
CA GLU A 91 3.85 8.55 -13.03
C GLU A 91 2.90 8.69 -11.84
N VAL A 92 1.83 7.90 -11.82
CA VAL A 92 0.89 7.92 -10.70
C VAL A 92 1.56 7.58 -9.36
N LEU A 93 2.71 6.89 -9.39
CA LEU A 93 3.49 6.56 -8.20
C LEU A 93 4.47 7.66 -7.80
N ALA A 94 4.69 8.65 -8.65
CA ALA A 94 5.66 9.71 -8.38
C ALA A 94 5.27 10.50 -7.14
N GLY A 95 6.25 10.79 -6.30
CA GLY A 95 6.03 11.56 -5.08
C GLY A 95 5.57 10.76 -3.88
N ALA A 96 5.19 9.49 -4.05
CA ALA A 96 4.83 8.64 -2.92
C ALA A 96 6.10 8.19 -2.19
N PRO A 97 6.08 8.15 -0.85
CA PRO A 97 7.23 7.62 -0.11
C PRO A 97 7.45 6.16 -0.46
N ASN A 98 8.71 5.76 -0.64
CA ASN A 98 9.07 4.37 -0.86
C ASN A 98 9.90 3.89 0.34
N VAL A 99 9.37 2.92 1.06
CA VAL A 99 9.99 2.40 2.28
C VAL A 99 10.88 1.17 2.04
N GLY A 100 11.05 0.80 0.78
CA GLY A 100 11.91 -0.32 0.40
C GLY A 100 11.22 -1.67 0.44
N LYS A 101 11.96 -2.71 0.04
CA LYS A 101 11.48 -4.09 0.10
C LYS A 101 12.66 -5.00 0.42
N PRO A 102 12.68 -5.65 1.61
CA PRO A 102 11.62 -5.58 2.63
C PRO A 102 11.46 -4.16 3.18
N ALA A 103 10.22 -3.84 3.58
CA ALA A 103 9.92 -2.52 4.11
C ALA A 103 10.72 -2.26 5.40
N ASP A 104 11.37 -1.11 5.47
CA ASP A 104 12.01 -0.67 6.69
C ASP A 104 10.92 -0.25 7.68
N GLU A 105 10.86 -0.92 8.82
CA GLU A 105 9.81 -0.70 9.81
C GLU A 105 9.76 0.75 10.28
N ARG A 106 10.92 1.33 10.57
CA ARG A 106 11.01 2.71 11.05
C ARG A 106 10.49 3.69 10.01
N ASP A 107 10.92 3.53 8.75
CA ASP A 107 10.49 4.39 7.65
C ASP A 107 9.01 4.25 7.39
N LEU A 108 8.48 3.03 7.46
CA LEU A 108 7.07 2.76 7.28
C LEU A 108 6.23 3.46 8.35
N LEU A 109 6.59 3.28 9.62
CA LEU A 109 5.86 3.89 10.73
C LEU A 109 5.91 5.41 10.65
N LYS A 110 7.04 5.96 10.27
CA LYS A 110 7.22 7.40 10.10
C LYS A 110 6.33 7.95 8.99
N ALA A 111 6.27 7.25 7.86
CA ALA A 111 5.40 7.65 6.75
C ALA A 111 3.92 7.57 7.15
N LEU A 112 3.54 6.56 7.93
CA LEU A 112 2.16 6.38 8.36
C LEU A 112 1.71 7.45 9.37
N GLU A 113 2.60 7.98 10.19
CA GLU A 113 2.26 9.03 11.16
C GLU A 113 1.60 10.24 10.51
N ARG A 114 1.93 10.52 9.25
CA ARG A 114 1.36 11.65 8.50
C ARG A 114 -0.12 11.46 8.18
N HIS A 115 -0.64 10.25 8.31
CA HIS A 115 -2.00 9.87 7.92
C HIS A 115 -2.85 9.45 9.11
N VAL A 116 -2.40 9.74 10.31
CA VAL A 116 -3.16 9.54 11.55
C VAL A 116 -3.71 10.89 11.98
N HIS A 117 -5.02 10.97 12.05
CA HIS A 117 -5.70 12.21 12.46
C HIS A 117 -6.64 11.97 13.60
#